data_8866bb838f7ef56e5584f7d6fdbdbbf4
#
_entry.id   8866bb838f7ef56e5584f7d6fdbdbbf4
#
_cell.length_a   1.000
_cell.length_b   1.000
_cell.length_c   1.000
_cell.angle_alpha   90.00
_cell.angle_beta   90.00
_cell.angle_gamma   90.00
#
_symmetry.space_group_name_H-M   'P 1'
#
loop_
_entity.id
_entity.type
_entity.pdbx_description
1 polymer ?
#
loop_
_entity_poly.entity_id
_entity_poly.type
_entity_poly.pdbx_seq_one_letter_code
_entity_poly.pdbx_strand_id
1 'polypeptide(L)'
;RRLVFTLARYKFVAKMLSGKQRVLEIGCGDGFCARVVRQEVEELTISDYDPIFINKFTEIASPSWPIKTKVHNILEGHLPTEYDAVYSLDVMEHISPEDEELYLGNICKSLTTSGVAIIGMPSLESQQYASEGSKEGHINCQSGNNFRKSLTRYFENVFIFSMNDEVVHTGYSKMAHYLLGLCCSPKGN
;
A
#
# COMPACT_ATOMS: atom_id res chain seq x y z
N ARG A 1 2.71 11.93 -16.78
CA ARG A 1 1.36 11.71 -16.26
C ARG A 1 1.37 10.62 -15.19
N ARG A 2 1.81 9.37 -15.48
CA ARG A 2 1.87 8.28 -14.47
C ARG A 2 2.67 8.68 -13.24
N LEU A 3 3.85 9.27 -13.40
CA LEU A 3 4.72 9.67 -12.27
C LEU A 3 4.00 10.63 -11.31
N VAL A 4 3.25 11.61 -11.83
CA VAL A 4 2.51 12.58 -10.99
C VAL A 4 1.45 11.88 -10.14
N PHE A 5 0.70 10.95 -10.74
CA PHE A 5 -0.31 10.17 -10.01
C PHE A 5 0.32 9.29 -8.92
N THR A 6 1.42 8.61 -9.24
CA THR A 6 2.14 7.81 -8.27
C THR A 6 2.67 8.68 -7.12
N LEU A 7 3.32 9.80 -7.43
CA LEU A 7 3.83 10.73 -6.40
C LEU A 7 2.70 11.29 -5.52
N ALA A 8 1.51 11.54 -6.06
CA ALA A 8 0.36 12.01 -5.26
C ALA A 8 -0.12 10.94 -4.26
N ARG A 9 -0.12 9.66 -4.64
CA ARG A 9 -0.42 8.54 -3.73
C ARG A 9 0.61 8.46 -2.59
N TYR A 10 1.89 8.51 -2.92
CA TYR A 10 2.96 8.50 -1.93
C TYR A 10 2.95 9.75 -1.04
N LYS A 11 2.61 10.92 -1.59
CA LYS A 11 2.40 12.14 -0.80
C LYS A 11 1.25 11.96 0.20
N PHE A 12 0.14 11.35 -0.20
CA PHE A 12 -0.96 11.04 0.71
C PHE A 12 -0.46 10.14 1.85
N VAL A 13 0.21 9.03 1.53
CA VAL A 13 0.79 8.12 2.53
C VAL A 13 1.73 8.88 3.46
N ALA A 14 2.67 9.65 2.93
CA ALA A 14 3.64 10.42 3.70
C ALA A 14 2.95 11.34 4.71
N LYS A 15 1.91 12.07 4.30
CA LYS A 15 1.19 12.98 5.19
C LYS A 15 0.32 12.27 6.22
N MET A 16 -0.30 11.15 5.87
CA MET A 16 -1.08 10.37 6.83
C MET A 16 -0.21 9.64 7.85
N LEU A 17 1.02 9.28 7.50
CA LEU A 17 1.96 8.56 8.36
C LEU A 17 3.05 9.44 8.98
N SER A 18 2.96 10.77 8.83
CA SER A 18 3.95 11.71 9.38
C SER A 18 4.17 11.50 10.87
N GLY A 19 5.44 11.41 11.28
CA GLY A 19 5.85 11.20 12.67
C GLY A 19 5.80 9.75 13.17
N LYS A 20 5.40 8.78 12.34
CA LYS A 20 5.46 7.35 12.69
C LYS A 20 6.91 6.89 12.82
N GLN A 21 7.17 5.98 13.79
CA GLN A 21 8.52 5.54 14.13
C GLN A 21 9.04 4.47 13.17
N ARG A 22 8.27 3.40 12.98
CA ARG A 22 8.66 2.26 12.15
C ARG A 22 7.58 1.97 11.11
N VAL A 23 7.89 2.25 9.87
CA VAL A 23 6.96 2.09 8.75
C VAL A 23 7.45 1.03 7.77
N LEU A 24 6.54 0.22 7.26
CA LEU A 24 6.80 -0.82 6.27
C LEU A 24 6.05 -0.51 4.97
N GLU A 25 6.74 -0.58 3.86
CA GLU A 25 6.16 -0.68 2.52
C GLU A 25 6.15 -2.12 2.03
N ILE A 26 5.02 -2.58 1.52
CA ILE A 26 4.87 -3.91 0.92
C ILE A 26 4.62 -3.74 -0.58
N GLY A 27 5.45 -4.40 -1.40
CA GLY A 27 5.40 -4.30 -2.86
C GLY A 27 5.97 -2.98 -3.37
N CYS A 28 7.21 -2.66 -2.96
CA CYS A 28 7.82 -1.36 -3.26
C CYS A 28 8.25 -1.19 -4.73
N GLY A 29 8.29 -2.26 -5.52
CA GLY A 29 8.87 -2.22 -6.85
C GLY A 29 10.29 -1.67 -6.81
N ASP A 30 10.58 -0.68 -7.67
CA ASP A 30 11.91 -0.03 -7.75
C ASP A 30 12.22 0.90 -6.55
N GLY A 31 11.29 1.08 -5.62
CA GLY A 31 11.44 1.90 -4.41
C GLY A 31 11.62 3.41 -4.66
N PHE A 32 11.52 3.88 -5.92
CA PHE A 32 11.78 5.28 -6.26
C PHE A 32 10.92 6.25 -5.46
N CYS A 33 9.64 5.95 -5.30
CA CYS A 33 8.69 6.81 -4.61
C CYS A 33 8.71 6.67 -3.08
N ALA A 34 9.30 5.61 -2.52
CA ALA A 34 9.44 5.39 -1.08
C ALA A 34 10.14 6.56 -0.37
N ARG A 35 11.03 7.26 -1.08
CA ARG A 35 11.74 8.45 -0.58
C ARG A 35 10.80 9.59 -0.14
N VAL A 36 9.61 9.68 -0.73
CA VAL A 36 8.59 10.68 -0.33
C VAL A 36 8.08 10.39 1.08
N VAL A 37 7.84 9.11 1.38
CA VAL A 37 7.40 8.67 2.71
C VAL A 37 8.54 8.78 3.72
N ARG A 38 9.77 8.38 3.34
CA ARG A 38 10.94 8.43 4.22
C ARG A 38 11.22 9.82 4.80
N GLN A 39 10.83 10.88 4.12
CA GLN A 39 11.00 12.26 4.62
C GLN A 39 10.09 12.62 5.79
N GLU A 40 9.01 11.87 5.99
CA GLU A 40 7.97 12.16 6.99
C GLU A 40 7.98 11.16 8.15
N VAL A 41 8.74 10.07 8.05
CA VAL A 41 8.79 9.01 9.06
C VAL A 41 10.21 8.77 9.57
N GLU A 42 10.35 8.23 10.79
CA GLU A 42 11.67 8.05 11.42
C GLU A 42 12.46 6.89 10.77
N GLU A 43 11.82 5.74 10.58
CA GLU A 43 12.40 4.58 9.91
C GLU A 43 11.43 4.05 8.85
N LEU A 44 11.95 3.77 7.66
CA LEU A 44 11.23 3.11 6.60
C LEU A 44 11.94 1.81 6.20
N THR A 45 11.18 0.72 6.19
CA THR A 45 11.57 -0.54 5.57
C THR A 45 10.72 -0.73 4.31
N ILE A 46 11.35 -1.03 3.19
CA ILE A 46 10.64 -1.39 1.97
C ILE A 46 10.84 -2.88 1.68
N SER A 47 9.81 -3.53 1.19
CA SER A 47 9.86 -4.95 0.83
C SER A 47 9.22 -5.23 -0.52
N ASP A 48 9.79 -6.20 -1.20
CA ASP A 48 9.22 -6.77 -2.41
C ASP A 48 9.54 -8.28 -2.44
N TYR A 49 8.69 -9.07 -3.08
CA TYR A 49 8.94 -10.50 -3.24
C TYR A 49 10.02 -10.77 -4.31
N ASP A 50 10.19 -9.85 -5.27
CA ASP A 50 11.18 -9.97 -6.33
C ASP A 50 12.52 -9.33 -5.89
N PRO A 51 13.59 -10.13 -5.73
CA PRO A 51 14.90 -9.63 -5.34
C PRO A 51 15.50 -8.65 -6.35
N ILE A 52 15.06 -8.67 -7.62
CA ILE A 52 15.57 -7.76 -8.65
C ILE A 52 15.28 -6.30 -8.28
N PHE A 53 14.08 -6.02 -7.76
CA PHE A 53 13.71 -4.67 -7.33
C PHE A 53 14.53 -4.21 -6.13
N ILE A 54 14.66 -5.06 -5.13
CA ILE A 54 15.44 -4.76 -3.92
C ILE A 54 16.90 -4.50 -4.25
N ASN A 55 17.51 -5.32 -5.11
CA ASN A 55 18.90 -5.15 -5.52
C ASN A 55 19.09 -3.82 -6.27
N LYS A 56 18.22 -3.49 -7.23
CA LYS A 56 18.27 -2.21 -7.96
C LYS A 56 18.13 -1.01 -7.02
N PHE A 57 17.21 -1.07 -6.05
CA PHE A 57 17.06 0.00 -5.07
C PHE A 57 18.35 0.19 -4.26
N THR A 58 18.98 -0.91 -3.81
CA THR A 58 20.21 -0.88 -3.01
C THR A 58 21.36 -0.19 -3.75
N GLU A 59 21.46 -0.39 -5.06
CA GLU A 59 22.49 0.24 -5.91
C GLU A 59 22.35 1.78 -5.97
N ILE A 60 21.13 2.31 -5.84
CA ILE A 60 20.82 3.75 -5.94
C ILE A 60 20.46 4.38 -4.59
N ALA A 61 20.60 3.63 -3.49
CA ALA A 61 20.25 4.10 -2.15
C ALA A 61 21.12 5.29 -1.73
N SER A 62 20.47 6.29 -1.12
CA SER A 62 21.16 7.50 -0.64
C SER A 62 21.50 7.36 0.84
N PRO A 63 22.77 7.55 1.24
CA PRO A 63 23.14 7.57 2.66
C PRO A 63 22.43 8.66 3.47
N SER A 64 22.07 9.77 2.82
CA SER A 64 21.36 10.89 3.47
C SER A 64 19.90 10.56 3.84
N TRP A 65 19.33 9.54 3.19
CA TRP A 65 17.95 9.10 3.40
C TRP A 65 17.96 7.57 3.50
N PRO A 66 18.44 7.02 4.61
CA PRO A 66 18.57 5.57 4.77
C PRO A 66 17.18 4.92 4.77
N ILE A 67 17.01 3.89 3.94
CA ILE A 67 15.82 3.04 3.84
C ILE A 67 16.30 1.60 3.99
N LYS A 68 15.69 0.85 4.90
CA LYS A 68 15.95 -0.58 5.07
C LYS A 68 15.24 -1.36 3.97
N THR A 69 15.85 -2.42 3.48
CA THR A 69 15.30 -3.25 2.42
C THR A 69 15.12 -4.70 2.85
N LYS A 70 14.09 -5.36 2.36
CA LYS A 70 13.86 -6.79 2.55
C LYS A 70 13.30 -7.45 1.30
N VAL A 71 13.86 -8.58 0.91
CA VAL A 71 13.18 -9.51 -0.01
C VAL A 71 12.18 -10.29 0.82
N HIS A 72 10.89 -10.14 0.57
CA HIS A 72 9.85 -10.79 1.34
C HIS A 72 8.54 -10.91 0.56
N ASN A 73 7.98 -12.11 0.55
CA ASN A 73 6.64 -12.37 0.02
C ASN A 73 5.64 -12.34 1.18
N ILE A 74 4.78 -11.33 1.21
CA ILE A 74 3.77 -11.15 2.26
C ILE A 74 2.77 -12.31 2.35
N LEU A 75 2.60 -13.08 1.27
CA LEU A 75 1.74 -14.27 1.28
C LEU A 75 2.36 -15.45 2.04
N GLU A 76 3.68 -15.49 2.21
CA GLU A 76 4.38 -16.54 2.96
C GLU A 76 4.39 -16.31 4.48
N GLY A 77 4.02 -15.11 4.93
CA GLY A 77 3.96 -14.78 6.35
C GLY A 77 4.10 -13.29 6.61
N HIS A 78 3.91 -12.89 7.85
CA HIS A 78 4.14 -11.52 8.30
C HIS A 78 5.62 -11.25 8.58
N LEU A 79 6.06 -10.00 8.53
CA LEU A 79 7.38 -9.62 9.01
C LEU A 79 7.43 -9.65 10.55
N PRO A 80 8.50 -10.18 11.16
CA PRO A 80 8.55 -10.39 12.61
C PRO A 80 8.68 -9.10 13.44
N THR A 81 8.90 -7.96 12.78
CA THR A 81 9.02 -6.66 13.45
C THR A 81 7.64 -6.01 13.49
N GLU A 82 7.22 -5.57 14.67
CA GLU A 82 6.00 -4.80 14.84
C GLU A 82 6.18 -3.38 14.29
N TYR A 83 5.38 -3.00 13.32
CA TYR A 83 5.40 -1.68 12.69
C TYR A 83 4.27 -0.81 13.21
N ASP A 84 4.54 0.48 13.36
CA ASP A 84 3.53 1.49 13.73
C ASP A 84 2.61 1.81 12.53
N ALA A 85 3.13 1.59 11.32
CA ALA A 85 2.33 1.68 10.12
C ALA A 85 2.85 0.74 9.02
N VAL A 86 1.93 0.28 8.19
CA VAL A 86 2.20 -0.46 6.95
C VAL A 86 1.47 0.24 5.80
N TYR A 87 2.11 0.36 4.66
CA TYR A 87 1.39 0.75 3.45
C TYR A 87 1.73 -0.17 2.27
N SER A 88 0.75 -0.32 1.38
CA SER A 88 0.88 -1.12 0.18
C SER A 88 0.05 -0.48 -0.93
N LEU A 89 0.70 -0.11 -2.01
CA LEU A 89 0.10 0.59 -3.15
C LEU A 89 0.34 -0.21 -4.42
N ASP A 90 -0.70 -0.37 -5.22
CA ASP A 90 -0.64 -1.11 -6.49
C ASP A 90 -0.15 -2.57 -6.31
N VAL A 91 -0.63 -3.25 -5.26
CA VAL A 91 -0.29 -4.66 -4.95
C VAL A 91 -1.55 -5.52 -4.86
N MET A 92 -2.57 -5.09 -4.10
CA MET A 92 -3.74 -5.92 -3.78
C MET A 92 -4.50 -6.36 -5.04
N GLU A 93 -4.52 -5.54 -6.08
CA GLU A 93 -5.13 -5.90 -7.37
C GLU A 93 -4.47 -7.08 -8.09
N HIS A 94 -3.22 -7.40 -7.72
CA HIS A 94 -2.47 -8.54 -8.24
C HIS A 94 -2.55 -9.79 -7.36
N ILE A 95 -3.11 -9.67 -6.16
CA ILE A 95 -3.33 -10.79 -5.23
C ILE A 95 -4.62 -11.50 -5.62
N SER A 96 -4.58 -12.83 -5.71
CA SER A 96 -5.79 -13.59 -6.03
C SER A 96 -6.86 -13.39 -4.93
N PRO A 97 -8.16 -13.44 -5.27
CA PRO A 97 -9.21 -13.35 -4.25
C PRO A 97 -9.09 -14.43 -3.17
N GLU A 98 -8.53 -15.60 -3.50
CA GLU A 98 -8.29 -16.71 -2.56
C GLU A 98 -7.17 -16.37 -1.57
N ASP A 99 -6.18 -15.57 -1.97
CA ASP A 99 -5.04 -15.18 -1.14
C ASP A 99 -5.24 -13.85 -0.41
N GLU A 100 -6.35 -13.15 -0.66
CA GLU A 100 -6.65 -11.86 -0.02
C GLU A 100 -6.61 -11.94 1.52
N GLU A 101 -7.10 -13.06 2.08
CA GLU A 101 -7.09 -13.29 3.52
C GLU A 101 -5.66 -13.41 4.07
N LEU A 102 -4.78 -14.11 3.38
CA LEU A 102 -3.36 -14.21 3.75
C LEU A 102 -2.69 -12.84 3.68
N TYR A 103 -2.92 -12.10 2.60
CA TYR A 103 -2.36 -10.78 2.39
C TYR A 103 -2.75 -9.80 3.50
N LEU A 104 -4.04 -9.59 3.73
CA LEU A 104 -4.53 -8.65 4.74
C LEU A 104 -4.24 -9.13 6.17
N GLY A 105 -4.34 -10.43 6.44
CA GLY A 105 -4.01 -11.03 7.73
C GLY A 105 -2.54 -10.86 8.10
N ASN A 106 -1.63 -11.04 7.15
CA ASN A 106 -0.20 -10.86 7.40
C ASN A 106 0.18 -9.37 7.54
N ILE A 107 -0.51 -8.45 6.85
CA ILE A 107 -0.37 -7.01 7.09
C ILE A 107 -0.76 -6.69 8.54
N CYS A 108 -1.92 -7.16 9.00
CA CYS A 108 -2.36 -6.95 10.39
C CYS A 108 -1.34 -7.48 11.40
N LYS A 109 -0.86 -8.70 11.23
CA LYS A 109 0.14 -9.31 12.13
C LYS A 109 1.50 -8.60 12.12
N SER A 110 1.79 -7.81 11.09
CA SER A 110 3.01 -6.98 11.03
C SER A 110 2.87 -5.67 11.81
N LEU A 111 1.64 -5.29 12.21
CA LEU A 111 1.34 -4.03 12.90
C LEU A 111 1.32 -4.18 14.41
N THR A 112 1.63 -3.10 15.11
CA THR A 112 1.30 -2.96 16.54
C THR A 112 -0.21 -2.88 16.75
N THR A 113 -0.69 -3.08 17.96
CA THR A 113 -2.14 -3.03 18.31
C THR A 113 -2.80 -1.67 17.99
N SER A 114 -2.04 -0.59 18.00
CA SER A 114 -2.48 0.76 17.59
C SER A 114 -2.00 1.13 16.17
N GLY A 115 -1.55 0.14 15.42
CA GLY A 115 -0.97 0.36 14.10
C GLY A 115 -1.96 0.86 13.06
N VAL A 116 -1.43 1.43 12.00
CA VAL A 116 -2.19 2.01 10.89
C VAL A 116 -1.78 1.33 9.59
N ALA A 117 -2.75 0.95 8.75
CA ALA A 117 -2.47 0.51 7.40
C ALA A 117 -3.02 1.49 6.36
N ILE A 118 -2.29 1.67 5.26
CA ILE A 118 -2.80 2.34 4.06
C ILE A 118 -2.68 1.37 2.88
N ILE A 119 -3.82 0.96 2.34
CA ILE A 119 -3.89 0.10 1.17
C ILE A 119 -4.43 0.90 0.01
N GLY A 120 -3.77 0.83 -1.15
CA GLY A 120 -4.20 1.55 -2.34
C GLY A 120 -4.24 0.65 -3.57
N MET A 121 -5.30 0.80 -4.39
CA MET A 121 -5.47 0.01 -5.60
C MET A 121 -6.32 0.76 -6.64
N PRO A 122 -6.18 0.47 -7.95
CA PRO A 122 -7.11 0.93 -8.97
C PRO A 122 -8.53 0.46 -8.66
N SER A 123 -9.53 1.32 -8.89
CA SER A 123 -10.92 0.91 -8.69
C SER A 123 -11.37 -0.09 -9.77
N LEU A 124 -12.33 -0.93 -9.42
CA LEU A 124 -12.98 -1.83 -10.40
C LEU A 124 -13.60 -1.03 -11.56
N GLU A 125 -14.23 0.09 -11.23
CA GLU A 125 -14.90 0.94 -12.21
C GLU A 125 -13.93 1.57 -13.22
N SER A 126 -12.66 1.76 -12.84
CA SER A 126 -11.63 2.31 -13.73
C SER A 126 -11.08 1.30 -14.73
N GLN A 127 -11.29 -0.02 -14.51
CA GLN A 127 -10.66 -1.07 -15.32
C GLN A 127 -11.15 -1.06 -16.79
N GLN A 128 -12.31 -0.52 -17.07
CA GLN A 128 -12.77 -0.32 -18.45
C GLN A 128 -11.84 0.57 -19.28
N TYR A 129 -11.06 1.44 -18.62
CA TYR A 129 -10.09 2.36 -19.25
C TYR A 129 -8.64 1.90 -19.11
N ALA A 130 -8.40 0.77 -18.47
CA ALA A 130 -7.06 0.23 -18.26
C ALA A 130 -6.48 -0.33 -19.57
N SER A 131 -5.15 -0.35 -19.69
CA SER A 131 -4.47 -1.04 -20.79
C SER A 131 -4.69 -2.54 -20.72
N GLU A 132 -4.55 -3.24 -21.84
CA GLU A 132 -4.71 -4.70 -21.88
C GLU A 132 -3.77 -5.40 -20.87
N GLY A 133 -2.49 -5.03 -20.83
CA GLY A 133 -1.56 -5.60 -19.85
C GLY A 133 -1.94 -5.31 -18.39
N SER A 134 -2.57 -4.15 -18.11
CA SER A 134 -3.11 -3.89 -16.77
C SER A 134 -4.31 -4.79 -16.48
N LYS A 135 -5.21 -4.98 -17.43
CA LYS A 135 -6.39 -5.86 -17.25
C LYS A 135 -6.00 -7.31 -16.98
N GLU A 136 -4.96 -7.80 -17.66
CA GLU A 136 -4.44 -9.15 -17.45
C GLU A 136 -3.86 -9.36 -16.05
N GLY A 137 -3.15 -8.33 -15.52
CA GLY A 137 -2.53 -8.40 -14.20
C GLY A 137 -3.44 -8.00 -13.04
N HIS A 138 -4.51 -7.25 -13.28
CA HIS A 138 -5.42 -6.74 -12.25
C HIS A 138 -6.57 -7.72 -12.00
N ILE A 139 -6.29 -8.78 -11.27
CA ILE A 139 -7.23 -9.89 -11.04
C ILE A 139 -8.18 -9.66 -9.86
N ASN A 140 -7.91 -8.67 -9.00
CA ASN A 140 -8.68 -8.39 -7.78
C ASN A 140 -8.95 -6.89 -7.56
N CYS A 141 -9.24 -6.14 -8.62
CA CYS A 141 -9.74 -4.78 -8.44
C CYS A 141 -11.14 -4.78 -7.82
N GLN A 142 -11.38 -3.90 -6.87
CA GLN A 142 -12.62 -3.84 -6.13
C GLN A 142 -13.35 -2.51 -6.29
N SER A 143 -14.68 -2.54 -6.15
CA SER A 143 -15.47 -1.31 -5.96
C SER A 143 -15.19 -0.72 -4.57
N GLY A 144 -15.43 0.56 -4.37
CA GLY A 144 -15.21 1.20 -3.07
C GLY A 144 -15.97 0.53 -1.91
N ASN A 145 -17.17 -0.02 -2.15
CA ASN A 145 -17.96 -0.73 -1.15
C ASN A 145 -17.34 -2.10 -0.81
N ASN A 146 -16.89 -2.86 -1.79
CA ASN A 146 -16.26 -4.15 -1.55
C ASN A 146 -14.90 -3.96 -0.87
N PHE A 147 -14.11 -3.02 -1.32
CA PHE A 147 -12.82 -2.67 -0.72
C PHE A 147 -12.99 -2.31 0.77
N ARG A 148 -13.99 -1.47 1.11
CA ARG A 148 -14.32 -1.20 2.52
C ARG A 148 -14.67 -2.48 3.28
N LYS A 149 -15.49 -3.38 2.71
CA LYS A 149 -15.87 -4.64 3.35
C LYS A 149 -14.68 -5.55 3.61
N SER A 150 -13.78 -5.71 2.63
CA SER A 150 -12.55 -6.48 2.79
C SER A 150 -11.72 -5.94 3.97
N LEU A 151 -11.46 -4.64 4.00
CA LEU A 151 -10.64 -4.01 5.05
C LEU A 151 -11.30 -4.03 6.43
N THR A 152 -12.63 -3.87 6.55
CA THR A 152 -13.34 -3.90 7.84
C THR A 152 -13.35 -5.28 8.50
N ARG A 153 -12.97 -6.33 7.81
CA ARG A 153 -12.75 -7.65 8.44
C ARG A 153 -11.54 -7.65 9.37
N TYR A 154 -10.55 -6.80 9.07
CA TYR A 154 -9.24 -6.80 9.73
C TYR A 154 -8.97 -5.56 10.59
N PHE A 155 -9.71 -4.47 10.39
CA PHE A 155 -9.50 -3.21 11.10
C PHE A 155 -10.79 -2.69 11.72
N GLU A 156 -10.69 -2.07 12.90
CA GLU A 156 -11.85 -1.48 13.60
C GLU A 156 -12.38 -0.26 12.86
N ASN A 157 -11.49 0.58 12.33
CA ASN A 157 -11.85 1.82 11.64
C ASN A 157 -11.26 1.83 10.23
N VAL A 158 -12.11 2.03 9.23
CA VAL A 158 -11.73 2.07 7.82
C VAL A 158 -12.31 3.30 7.15
N PHE A 159 -11.45 4.14 6.60
CA PHE A 159 -11.80 5.35 5.86
C PHE A 159 -11.39 5.19 4.40
N ILE A 160 -12.34 5.27 3.48
CA ILE A 160 -12.05 5.16 2.04
C ILE A 160 -11.98 6.55 1.43
N PHE A 161 -10.88 6.78 0.74
CA PHE A 161 -10.64 7.95 -0.10
C PHE A 161 -10.69 7.55 -1.56
N SER A 162 -11.18 8.44 -2.37
CA SER A 162 -11.18 8.37 -3.83
C SER A 162 -10.05 9.22 -4.39
N MET A 163 -9.51 8.85 -5.54
CA MET A 163 -8.51 9.66 -6.21
C MET A 163 -8.86 9.79 -7.69
N ASN A 164 -8.80 11.02 -8.20
CA ASN A 164 -8.86 11.33 -9.61
C ASN A 164 -7.65 12.20 -9.97
N ASP A 165 -6.92 11.79 -11.00
CA ASP A 165 -5.62 12.37 -11.33
C ASP A 165 -4.70 12.42 -10.09
N GLU A 166 -4.21 13.56 -9.67
CA GLU A 166 -3.40 13.76 -8.46
C GLU A 166 -4.19 14.20 -7.22
N VAL A 167 -5.52 14.29 -7.33
CA VAL A 167 -6.37 14.79 -6.25
C VAL A 167 -6.98 13.63 -5.46
N VAL A 168 -6.66 13.57 -4.18
CA VAL A 168 -7.31 12.67 -3.22
C VAL A 168 -8.48 13.39 -2.55
N HIS A 169 -9.63 12.74 -2.50
CA HIS A 169 -10.89 13.32 -1.98
C HIS A 169 -11.81 12.25 -1.38
N THR A 170 -12.90 12.67 -0.77
CA THR A 170 -13.93 11.79 -0.19
C THR A 170 -15.18 11.67 -1.08
N GLY A 171 -15.06 12.01 -2.35
CA GLY A 171 -16.15 11.98 -3.31
C GLY A 171 -16.62 10.58 -3.69
N TYR A 172 -17.58 10.54 -4.60
CA TYR A 172 -18.27 9.32 -5.02
C TYR A 172 -17.32 8.28 -5.63
N SER A 173 -17.10 7.17 -4.92
CA SER A 173 -16.07 6.18 -5.26
C SER A 173 -16.26 5.50 -6.62
N LYS A 174 -17.50 5.43 -7.15
CA LYS A 174 -17.75 4.87 -8.49
C LYS A 174 -17.18 5.74 -9.63
N MET A 175 -16.81 6.98 -9.35
CA MET A 175 -16.17 7.88 -10.33
C MET A 175 -14.65 7.94 -10.13
N ALA A 176 -14.11 7.30 -9.10
CA ALA A 176 -12.69 7.29 -8.82
C ALA A 176 -11.94 6.34 -9.75
N HIS A 177 -10.74 6.72 -10.18
CA HIS A 177 -9.87 5.77 -10.87
C HIS A 177 -8.98 4.99 -9.90
N TYR A 178 -8.81 5.47 -8.66
CA TYR A 178 -8.01 4.84 -7.63
C TYR A 178 -8.66 5.00 -6.26
N LEU A 179 -8.50 4.00 -5.41
CA LEU A 179 -9.03 3.96 -4.06
C LEU A 179 -7.88 3.85 -3.05
N LEU A 180 -8.00 4.57 -1.93
CA LEU A 180 -7.11 4.48 -0.80
C LEU A 180 -7.93 4.14 0.46
N GLY A 181 -7.56 3.10 1.16
CA GLY A 181 -8.11 2.71 2.45
C GLY A 181 -7.14 3.06 3.56
N LEU A 182 -7.51 4.02 4.43
CA LEU A 182 -6.83 4.29 5.68
C LEU A 182 -7.50 3.47 6.78
N CYS A 183 -6.74 2.58 7.40
CA CYS A 183 -7.22 1.57 8.34
C CYS A 183 -6.51 1.72 9.68
N CYS A 184 -7.25 1.74 10.78
CA CYS A 184 -6.71 1.91 12.12
C CYS A 184 -7.17 0.79 13.04
N SER A 185 -6.32 0.46 14.03
CA SER A 185 -6.59 -0.54 15.07
C SER A 185 -6.84 -1.92 14.46
N PRO A 186 -5.78 -2.68 14.17
CA PRO A 186 -5.89 -4.06 13.70
C PRO A 186 -6.67 -4.92 14.67
N LYS A 187 -7.56 -5.78 14.16
CA LYS A 187 -8.34 -6.73 14.98
C LYS A 187 -7.49 -7.97 15.27
N GLY A 188 -7.54 -8.44 16.50
CA GLY A 188 -6.96 -9.73 16.88
C GLY A 188 -5.43 -9.75 17.04
N ASN A 189 -4.80 -8.60 17.30
CA ASN A 189 -3.41 -8.51 17.77
C ASN A 189 -3.36 -8.48 19.29
#